data_ac09855ad85f6f0ee2a2903b93c36bcd
#
_entry.id   ac09855ad85f6f0ee2a2903b93c36bcd
#
_cell.length_a   1.000
_cell.length_b   1.000
_cell.length_c   1.000
_cell.angle_alpha   90.00
_cell.angle_beta   90.00
_cell.angle_gamma   90.00
#
_symmetry.space_group_name_H-M   'P 1'
#
loop_
_entity.id
_entity.type
_entity.pdbx_description
1 polymer ?
#
loop_
_entity_poly.entity_id
_entity_poly.type
_entity_poly.pdbx_seq_one_letter_code
_entity_poly.pdbx_strand_id
1 'polypeptide(L)'
;MRWFTPLFVLFFLIAGCESSQPITRPEDPDEPEMIDGPVYKIGVVPQWGTDRLFEIWKPLLARLREKTGVNLELEATFSIPSFEKGFSEGEYDFAYMNPYHFVCAQRDQGYVPLLRDYKKQLKGILVASVDSEVKEIEDLQGQRIDFPSPNALGASLYMRALLSRKFEIEFQPQFVETHESVYLNVISGKAAAGGGVGRTLEAQIPEMRERLRVIYETPGVAPHPIAYHPRVPAEVVEKVREAMLEMAQTEEGQKLLSGIPMTKPGLADAADYQPLIDLQLEEFYQAPQ
;
A
#
# COMPACT_ATOMS: atom_id res chain seq x y z
N MET A 1 79.11 -31.19 20.72
CA MET A 1 77.75 -31.25 20.19
C MET A 1 76.88 -30.36 21.05
N ARG A 2 76.57 -29.17 20.54
CA ARG A 2 75.74 -28.15 21.25
C ARG A 2 74.32 -28.16 20.58
N TRP A 3 73.31 -28.48 21.36
CA TRP A 3 71.90 -28.47 20.92
C TRP A 3 71.34 -27.05 21.12
N PHE A 4 70.88 -26.45 20.01
CA PHE A 4 70.13 -25.21 20.01
C PHE A 4 68.64 -25.57 20.00
N THR A 5 67.94 -25.12 21.04
CA THR A 5 66.50 -25.18 21.11
C THR A 5 65.92 -23.84 20.59
N PRO A 6 65.05 -23.81 19.60
CA PRO A 6 64.38 -22.55 19.20
C PRO A 6 63.21 -22.25 20.14
N LEU A 7 63.23 -21.05 20.67
CA LEU A 7 62.16 -20.45 21.47
C LEU A 7 61.05 -20.00 20.51
N PHE A 8 59.87 -20.66 20.57
CA PHE A 8 58.68 -20.23 19.86
C PHE A 8 58.01 -19.10 20.63
N VAL A 9 58.07 -17.87 20.11
CA VAL A 9 57.31 -16.74 20.59
C VAL A 9 55.94 -16.79 20.00
N LEU A 10 54.92 -17.10 20.82
CA LEU A 10 53.51 -17.12 20.46
C LEU A 10 52.98 -15.68 20.46
N PHE A 11 52.81 -15.10 19.29
CA PHE A 11 52.08 -13.82 19.13
C PHE A 11 50.60 -14.04 19.31
N PHE A 12 50.04 -13.59 20.42
CA PHE A 12 48.58 -13.46 20.57
C PHE A 12 48.12 -12.26 19.75
N LEU A 13 47.49 -12.54 18.61
CA LEU A 13 46.66 -11.56 17.87
C LEU A 13 45.38 -11.33 18.67
N ILE A 14 45.30 -10.21 19.37
CA ILE A 14 44.04 -9.70 19.92
C ILE A 14 43.22 -9.20 18.72
N ALA A 15 42.26 -10.00 18.26
CA ALA A 15 41.24 -9.55 17.34
C ALA A 15 40.35 -8.54 18.09
N GLY A 16 40.58 -7.26 17.84
CA GLY A 16 39.66 -6.21 18.27
C GLY A 16 38.28 -6.46 17.61
N CYS A 17 37.24 -6.70 18.41
CA CYS A 17 35.88 -6.55 17.99
C CYS A 17 35.66 -5.07 17.66
N GLU A 18 35.74 -4.72 16.39
CA GLU A 18 35.16 -3.47 15.90
C GLU A 18 33.64 -3.58 16.12
N SER A 19 33.14 -2.82 17.09
CA SER A 19 31.70 -2.59 17.23
C SER A 19 31.24 -1.92 15.95
N SER A 20 30.45 -2.64 15.14
CA SER A 20 29.73 -2.07 14.02
C SER A 20 28.85 -0.93 14.55
N GLN A 21 29.26 0.30 14.32
CA GLN A 21 28.40 1.46 14.57
C GLN A 21 27.14 1.30 13.71
N PRO A 22 25.96 1.59 14.27
CA PRO A 22 24.75 1.59 13.46
C PRO A 22 24.96 2.60 12.32
N ILE A 23 24.64 2.20 11.10
CA ILE A 23 24.65 3.08 9.94
C ILE A 23 23.57 4.12 10.21
N THR A 24 23.98 5.29 10.72
CA THR A 24 23.08 6.44 10.83
C THR A 24 22.74 6.87 9.40
N ARG A 25 21.47 6.85 9.07
CA ARG A 25 20.94 7.45 7.83
C ARG A 25 21.45 8.91 7.78
N PRO A 26 21.96 9.41 6.64
CA PRO A 26 22.27 10.83 6.52
C PRO A 26 21.06 11.66 6.94
N GLU A 27 21.24 12.62 7.84
CA GLU A 27 20.18 13.56 8.20
C GLU A 27 19.73 14.29 6.93
N ASP A 28 18.47 14.14 6.57
CA ASP A 28 17.84 14.90 5.49
C ASP A 28 17.64 16.33 6.05
N PRO A 29 18.31 17.36 5.53
CA PRO A 29 18.22 18.73 6.08
C PRO A 29 16.79 19.31 6.01
N ASP A 30 15.89 18.70 5.24
CA ASP A 30 14.49 19.07 5.14
C ASP A 30 13.57 18.20 6.03
N GLU A 31 14.12 17.26 6.80
CA GLU A 31 13.32 16.46 7.74
C GLU A 31 13.04 17.29 9.00
N PRO A 32 11.76 17.60 9.30
CA PRO A 32 11.43 18.41 10.47
C PRO A 32 11.87 17.70 11.75
N GLU A 33 12.52 18.45 12.66
CA GLU A 33 13.01 17.93 13.94
C GLU A 33 11.93 17.12 14.67
N MET A 34 12.31 15.95 15.18
CA MET A 34 11.43 15.14 16.01
C MET A 34 11.16 15.88 17.32
N ILE A 35 9.90 15.91 17.72
CA ILE A 35 9.48 16.48 19.00
C ILE A 35 9.73 15.44 20.10
N ASP A 36 10.10 15.88 21.29
CA ASP A 36 10.24 14.96 22.44
C ASP A 36 8.94 14.19 22.68
N GLY A 37 9.02 12.87 22.66
CA GLY A 37 7.86 12.01 22.89
C GLY A 37 7.87 10.72 22.07
N PRO A 38 6.82 9.92 22.21
CA PRO A 38 6.69 8.66 21.50
C PRO A 38 6.55 8.89 19.99
N VAL A 39 7.12 7.95 19.22
CA VAL A 39 7.00 7.90 17.75
C VAL A 39 5.96 6.86 17.39
N TYR A 40 5.01 7.23 16.54
CA TYR A 40 3.97 6.35 16.03
C TYR A 40 4.23 6.04 14.55
N LYS A 41 4.26 4.76 14.22
CA LYS A 41 4.49 4.26 12.87
C LYS A 41 3.21 4.31 12.06
N ILE A 42 3.28 4.90 10.87
CA ILE A 42 2.20 4.82 9.88
C ILE A 42 2.62 3.94 8.71
N GLY A 43 2.00 2.77 8.59
CA GLY A 43 2.15 1.90 7.44
C GLY A 43 1.30 2.38 6.26
N VAL A 44 1.85 2.28 5.06
CA VAL A 44 1.15 2.70 3.83
C VAL A 44 1.20 1.60 2.79
N VAL A 45 0.03 1.18 2.31
CA VAL A 45 -0.04 0.20 1.22
C VAL A 45 0.69 0.72 -0.03
N PRO A 46 1.65 -0.04 -0.59
CA PRO A 46 2.48 0.43 -1.70
C PRO A 46 1.70 0.40 -3.03
N GLN A 47 1.02 1.50 -3.35
CA GLN A 47 0.36 1.71 -4.64
C GLN A 47 1.32 2.29 -5.70
N TRP A 48 2.45 2.86 -5.26
CA TRP A 48 3.48 3.51 -6.05
C TRP A 48 4.86 3.01 -5.64
N GLY A 49 5.86 3.29 -6.46
CA GLY A 49 7.25 3.09 -6.06
C GLY A 49 7.61 3.92 -4.81
N THR A 50 8.61 3.45 -4.07
CA THR A 50 9.00 3.98 -2.75
C THR A 50 9.27 5.49 -2.77
N ASP A 51 9.99 6.00 -3.77
CA ASP A 51 10.32 7.43 -3.86
C ASP A 51 9.06 8.29 -3.90
N ARG A 52 8.08 7.89 -4.73
CA ARG A 52 6.81 8.60 -4.83
C ARG A 52 5.96 8.49 -3.56
N LEU A 53 6.04 7.40 -2.81
CA LEU A 53 5.40 7.30 -1.49
C LEU A 53 5.98 8.34 -0.53
N PHE A 54 7.31 8.47 -0.48
CA PHE A 54 7.96 9.49 0.35
C PHE A 54 7.59 10.91 -0.08
N GLU A 55 7.60 11.22 -1.37
CA GLU A 55 7.19 12.54 -1.90
C GLU A 55 5.77 12.93 -1.48
N ILE A 56 4.86 11.96 -1.40
CA ILE A 56 3.46 12.20 -1.02
C ILE A 56 3.29 12.28 0.50
N TRP A 57 3.87 11.33 1.24
CA TRP A 57 3.58 11.17 2.65
C TRP A 57 4.43 12.04 3.56
N LYS A 58 5.72 12.28 3.26
CA LYS A 58 6.58 13.13 4.11
C LYS A 58 5.99 14.52 4.36
N PRO A 59 5.55 15.30 3.34
CA PRO A 59 4.96 16.61 3.59
C PRO A 59 3.66 16.55 4.40
N LEU A 60 2.84 15.54 4.19
CA LEU A 60 1.60 15.33 4.94
C LEU A 60 1.90 15.05 6.42
N LEU A 61 2.84 14.14 6.70
CA LEU A 61 3.23 13.79 8.08
C LEU A 61 3.92 14.94 8.80
N ALA A 62 4.74 15.72 8.10
CA ALA A 62 5.35 16.94 8.62
C ALA A 62 4.25 17.95 9.06
N ARG A 63 3.25 18.17 8.22
CA ARG A 63 2.12 19.05 8.54
C ARG A 63 1.26 18.53 9.70
N LEU A 64 1.03 17.21 9.77
CA LEU A 64 0.34 16.61 10.91
C LEU A 64 1.13 16.78 12.20
N ARG A 65 2.44 16.56 12.18
CA ARG A 65 3.32 16.78 13.34
C ARG A 65 3.26 18.23 13.83
N GLU A 66 3.36 19.19 12.93
CA GLU A 66 3.25 20.63 13.26
C GLU A 66 1.93 20.96 13.97
N LYS A 67 0.81 20.42 13.47
CA LYS A 67 -0.51 20.68 14.01
C LYS A 67 -0.81 19.97 15.34
N THR A 68 -0.31 18.79 15.51
CA THR A 68 -0.71 17.87 16.59
C THR A 68 0.32 17.73 17.70
N GLY A 69 1.59 18.01 17.42
CA GLY A 69 2.69 17.64 18.31
C GLY A 69 2.91 16.12 18.39
N VAL A 70 2.38 15.34 17.46
CA VAL A 70 2.53 13.88 17.43
C VAL A 70 3.60 13.50 16.42
N ASN A 71 4.62 12.75 16.85
CA ASN A 71 5.62 12.20 15.96
C ASN A 71 5.04 11.02 15.17
N LEU A 72 4.81 11.23 13.88
CA LEU A 72 4.38 10.19 12.94
C LEU A 72 5.54 9.88 12.00
N GLU A 73 5.94 8.62 11.93
CA GLU A 73 6.99 8.14 11.05
C GLU A 73 6.41 7.21 9.97
N LEU A 74 6.79 7.46 8.71
CA LEU A 74 6.37 6.63 7.59
C LEU A 74 7.12 5.30 7.60
N GLU A 75 6.39 4.22 7.78
CA GLU A 75 6.90 2.85 7.57
C GLU A 75 6.56 2.42 6.14
N ALA A 76 7.48 2.69 5.21
CA ALA A 76 7.30 2.34 3.81
C ALA A 76 7.70 0.88 3.57
N THR A 77 6.85 0.15 2.88
CA THR A 77 7.12 -1.23 2.46
C THR A 77 7.29 -1.31 0.93
N PHE A 78 8.11 -2.25 0.47
CA PHE A 78 8.42 -2.40 -0.95
C PHE A 78 7.37 -3.21 -1.72
N SER A 79 6.52 -3.96 -1.01
CA SER A 79 5.52 -4.84 -1.63
C SER A 79 4.25 -4.94 -0.82
N ILE A 80 3.15 -5.29 -1.47
CA ILE A 80 1.87 -5.55 -0.80
C ILE A 80 2.01 -6.69 0.23
N PRO A 81 2.64 -7.84 -0.05
CA PRO A 81 2.84 -8.88 0.96
C PRO A 81 3.61 -8.42 2.19
N SER A 82 4.66 -7.59 2.04
CA SER A 82 5.39 -7.04 3.19
C SER A 82 4.51 -6.11 4.04
N PHE A 83 3.68 -5.28 3.40
CA PHE A 83 2.71 -4.44 4.08
C PHE A 83 1.66 -5.27 4.83
N GLU A 84 1.17 -6.35 4.20
CA GLU A 84 0.20 -7.27 4.80
C GLU A 84 0.75 -7.96 6.03
N LYS A 85 2.01 -8.40 5.97
CA LYS A 85 2.71 -8.96 7.14
C LYS A 85 2.75 -7.94 8.28
N GLY A 86 3.16 -6.70 8.01
CA GLY A 86 3.24 -5.65 9.02
C GLY A 86 1.92 -5.39 9.74
N PHE A 87 0.79 -5.25 9.03
CA PHE A 87 -0.48 -5.05 9.72
C PHE A 87 -0.98 -6.33 10.42
N SER A 88 -0.72 -7.52 9.89
CA SER A 88 -1.13 -8.78 10.52
C SER A 88 -0.35 -9.08 11.81
N GLU A 89 0.89 -8.60 11.92
CA GLU A 89 1.72 -8.67 13.12
C GLU A 89 1.52 -7.45 14.05
N GLY A 90 0.68 -6.48 13.63
CA GLY A 90 0.38 -5.28 14.42
C GLY A 90 1.54 -4.29 14.49
N GLU A 91 2.43 -4.24 13.50
CA GLU A 91 3.62 -3.39 13.51
C GLU A 91 3.29 -1.90 13.38
N TYR A 92 2.16 -1.55 12.76
CA TYR A 92 1.76 -0.17 12.52
C TYR A 92 0.85 0.37 13.63
N ASP A 93 1.07 1.60 14.06
CA ASP A 93 0.18 2.33 14.96
C ASP A 93 -0.99 2.93 14.18
N PHE A 94 -0.71 3.49 13.02
CA PHE A 94 -1.68 3.88 12.02
C PHE A 94 -1.39 3.15 10.71
N ALA A 95 -2.41 3.00 9.87
CA ALA A 95 -2.21 2.42 8.56
C ALA A 95 -3.18 3.01 7.53
N TYR A 96 -2.64 3.39 6.36
CA TYR A 96 -3.43 3.67 5.16
C TYR A 96 -3.44 2.41 4.30
N MET A 97 -4.58 1.78 4.18
CA MET A 97 -4.68 0.43 3.61
C MET A 97 -5.84 0.29 2.63
N ASN A 98 -5.79 -0.71 1.77
CA ASN A 98 -6.96 -1.02 0.97
C ASN A 98 -8.11 -1.53 1.85
N PRO A 99 -9.37 -1.41 1.40
CA PRO A 99 -10.52 -1.77 2.24
C PRO A 99 -10.54 -3.22 2.72
N TYR A 100 -10.05 -4.17 1.93
CA TYR A 100 -10.01 -5.58 2.37
C TYR A 100 -8.83 -5.86 3.33
N HIS A 101 -7.70 -5.16 3.17
CA HIS A 101 -6.64 -5.18 4.20
C HIS A 101 -7.17 -4.68 5.54
N PHE A 102 -8.05 -3.66 5.54
CA PHE A 102 -8.71 -3.22 6.77
C PHE A 102 -9.56 -4.34 7.39
N VAL A 103 -10.35 -5.05 6.60
CA VAL A 103 -11.14 -6.21 7.09
C VAL A 103 -10.23 -7.26 7.74
N CYS A 104 -9.10 -7.59 7.10
CA CYS A 104 -8.11 -8.51 7.66
C CYS A 104 -7.45 -7.95 8.92
N ALA A 105 -6.98 -6.70 8.90
CA ALA A 105 -6.31 -6.05 10.03
C ALA A 105 -7.26 -5.91 11.24
N GLN A 106 -8.53 -5.61 11.01
CA GLN A 106 -9.54 -5.59 12.07
C GLN A 106 -9.74 -6.99 12.70
N ARG A 107 -9.85 -8.02 11.87
CA ARG A 107 -9.98 -9.40 12.33
C ARG A 107 -8.76 -9.87 13.14
N ASP A 108 -7.56 -9.58 12.64
CA ASP A 108 -6.31 -10.16 13.15
C ASP A 108 -5.75 -9.38 14.34
N GLN A 109 -5.87 -8.05 14.35
CA GLN A 109 -5.25 -7.15 15.33
C GLN A 109 -6.22 -6.12 15.94
N GLY A 110 -7.51 -6.14 15.54
CA GLY A 110 -8.51 -5.23 16.08
C GLY A 110 -8.38 -3.78 15.58
N TYR A 111 -7.71 -3.53 14.46
CA TYR A 111 -7.63 -2.17 13.90
C TYR A 111 -9.00 -1.52 13.78
N VAL A 112 -9.06 -0.22 14.06
CA VAL A 112 -10.28 0.59 14.03
C VAL A 112 -10.16 1.61 12.89
N PRO A 113 -11.17 1.76 12.03
CA PRO A 113 -11.12 2.74 10.96
C PRO A 113 -11.28 4.14 11.55
N LEU A 114 -10.47 5.09 11.07
CA LEU A 114 -10.45 6.46 11.56
C LEU A 114 -11.13 7.42 10.58
N LEU A 115 -10.61 7.47 9.35
CA LEU A 115 -11.06 8.36 8.29
C LEU A 115 -11.10 7.62 6.95
N ARG A 116 -12.03 8.04 6.08
CA ARG A 116 -12.06 7.65 4.66
C ARG A 116 -12.47 8.83 3.79
N ASP A 117 -12.24 8.74 2.50
CA ASP A 117 -12.77 9.73 1.55
C ASP A 117 -14.26 9.50 1.29
N TYR A 118 -15.04 10.58 1.28
CA TYR A 118 -16.47 10.56 0.96
C TYR A 118 -16.78 11.05 -0.47
N LYS A 119 -15.76 11.41 -1.24
CA LYS A 119 -15.96 11.93 -2.61
C LYS A 119 -16.03 10.82 -3.66
N LYS A 120 -15.23 9.77 -3.48
CA LYS A 120 -15.09 8.69 -4.46
C LYS A 120 -15.22 7.32 -3.80
N GLN A 121 -15.70 6.36 -4.55
CA GLN A 121 -15.63 4.94 -4.22
C GLN A 121 -14.40 4.32 -4.87
N LEU A 122 -13.89 3.24 -4.30
CA LEU A 122 -12.90 2.40 -4.94
C LEU A 122 -13.60 1.51 -5.97
N LYS A 123 -13.13 1.58 -7.22
CA LYS A 123 -13.53 0.69 -8.30
C LYS A 123 -12.28 0.06 -8.92
N GLY A 124 -12.31 -1.24 -9.10
CA GLY A 124 -11.37 -1.94 -9.94
C GLY A 124 -11.69 -1.73 -11.41
N ILE A 125 -10.68 -1.70 -12.25
CA ILE A 125 -10.82 -1.70 -13.71
C ILE A 125 -10.13 -2.90 -14.31
N LEU A 126 -10.66 -3.41 -15.40
CA LEU A 126 -9.99 -4.37 -16.27
C LEU A 126 -9.70 -3.68 -17.59
N VAL A 127 -8.43 -3.69 -18.00
CA VAL A 127 -7.96 -3.03 -19.21
C VAL A 127 -7.49 -4.04 -20.24
N ALA A 128 -7.70 -3.72 -21.52
CA ALA A 128 -7.14 -4.44 -22.66
C ALA A 128 -6.41 -3.46 -23.59
N SER A 129 -5.52 -3.95 -24.45
CA SER A 129 -4.89 -3.12 -25.47
C SER A 129 -5.90 -2.69 -26.50
N VAL A 130 -5.84 -1.43 -26.96
CA VAL A 130 -6.67 -0.93 -28.06
C VAL A 130 -6.41 -1.68 -29.37
N ASP A 131 -5.19 -2.25 -29.51
CA ASP A 131 -4.76 -3.01 -30.69
C ASP A 131 -5.16 -4.50 -30.62
N SER A 132 -5.71 -4.97 -29.47
CA SER A 132 -6.11 -6.38 -29.29
C SER A 132 -7.54 -6.64 -29.77
N GLU A 133 -7.82 -7.92 -30.04
CA GLU A 133 -9.18 -8.40 -30.34
C GLU A 133 -10.10 -8.48 -29.10
N VAL A 134 -9.55 -8.39 -27.88
CA VAL A 134 -10.29 -8.44 -26.61
C VAL A 134 -11.13 -7.18 -26.46
N LYS A 135 -12.44 -7.27 -26.54
CA LYS A 135 -13.40 -6.14 -26.44
C LYS A 135 -14.31 -6.24 -25.23
N GLU A 136 -14.62 -7.45 -24.80
CA GLU A 136 -15.52 -7.75 -23.70
C GLU A 136 -14.94 -8.85 -22.82
N ILE A 137 -15.59 -9.14 -21.69
CA ILE A 137 -15.09 -10.09 -20.71
C ILE A 137 -15.06 -11.52 -21.26
N GLU A 138 -16.01 -11.86 -22.07
CA GLU A 138 -16.17 -13.19 -22.69
C GLU A 138 -14.97 -13.56 -23.57
N ASP A 139 -14.27 -12.59 -24.15
CA ASP A 139 -13.06 -12.79 -24.95
C ASP A 139 -11.86 -13.27 -24.09
N LEU A 140 -11.99 -13.22 -22.78
CA LEU A 140 -10.93 -13.58 -21.82
C LEU A 140 -10.91 -15.07 -21.44
N GLN A 141 -11.84 -15.88 -21.96
CA GLN A 141 -11.90 -17.31 -21.66
C GLN A 141 -10.57 -18.00 -21.98
N GLY A 142 -9.95 -18.63 -20.97
CA GLY A 142 -8.67 -19.33 -21.10
C GLY A 142 -7.44 -18.43 -21.22
N GLN A 143 -7.61 -17.12 -21.23
CA GLN A 143 -6.55 -16.15 -21.46
C GLN A 143 -5.73 -15.84 -20.20
N ARG A 144 -4.51 -15.36 -20.41
CA ARG A 144 -3.68 -14.79 -19.35
C ARG A 144 -4.17 -13.37 -18.99
N ILE A 145 -4.39 -13.15 -17.70
CA ILE A 145 -4.73 -11.83 -17.14
C ILE A 145 -3.68 -11.48 -16.07
N ASP A 146 -3.05 -10.33 -16.21
CA ASP A 146 -2.05 -9.85 -15.26
C ASP A 146 -2.68 -8.95 -14.19
N PHE A 147 -2.18 -9.09 -12.96
CA PHE A 147 -2.61 -8.33 -11.78
C PHE A 147 -1.38 -7.84 -11.01
N PRO A 148 -1.45 -6.70 -10.27
CA PRO A 148 -0.30 -6.21 -9.52
C PRO A 148 0.07 -7.13 -8.34
N SER A 149 -0.94 -7.63 -7.62
CA SER A 149 -0.76 -8.53 -6.46
C SER A 149 -2.06 -9.29 -6.24
N PRO A 150 -2.03 -10.49 -5.64
CA PRO A 150 -3.25 -11.26 -5.37
C PRO A 150 -4.27 -10.48 -4.53
N ASN A 151 -3.83 -9.71 -3.54
CA ASN A 151 -4.70 -9.04 -2.57
C ASN A 151 -4.95 -7.56 -2.84
N ALA A 152 -4.53 -7.03 -4.00
CA ALA A 152 -4.92 -5.70 -4.45
C ALA A 152 -6.43 -5.69 -4.73
N LEU A 153 -7.24 -5.16 -3.78
CA LEU A 153 -8.69 -5.36 -3.75
C LEU A 153 -9.38 -5.10 -5.11
N GLY A 154 -9.40 -3.87 -5.57
CA GLY A 154 -10.10 -3.52 -6.82
C GLY A 154 -9.41 -4.11 -8.05
N ALA A 155 -8.09 -4.04 -8.08
CA ALA A 155 -7.30 -4.46 -9.25
C ALA A 155 -7.25 -5.98 -9.44
N SER A 156 -7.34 -6.77 -8.37
CA SER A 156 -7.12 -8.21 -8.40
C SER A 156 -8.20 -8.99 -7.64
N LEU A 157 -8.22 -8.85 -6.32
CA LEU A 157 -9.00 -9.74 -5.45
C LEU A 157 -10.49 -9.75 -5.84
N TYR A 158 -11.12 -8.58 -5.88
CA TYR A 158 -12.53 -8.46 -6.25
C TYR A 158 -12.77 -8.71 -7.74
N MET A 159 -11.85 -8.26 -8.61
CA MET A 159 -11.91 -8.53 -10.05
C MET A 159 -11.88 -10.03 -10.34
N ARG A 160 -10.97 -10.79 -9.74
CA ARG A 160 -10.89 -12.25 -9.91
C ARG A 160 -12.15 -12.95 -9.41
N ALA A 161 -12.70 -12.52 -8.27
CA ALA A 161 -13.97 -13.06 -7.78
C ALA A 161 -15.13 -12.81 -8.75
N LEU A 162 -15.21 -11.62 -9.34
CA LEU A 162 -16.23 -11.31 -10.34
C LEU A 162 -16.06 -12.11 -11.63
N LEU A 163 -14.83 -12.20 -12.15
CA LEU A 163 -14.53 -13.00 -13.35
C LEU A 163 -14.95 -14.46 -13.17
N SER A 164 -14.61 -15.07 -12.03
CA SER A 164 -14.92 -16.48 -11.77
C SER A 164 -16.39 -16.72 -11.41
N ARG A 165 -16.99 -15.89 -10.51
CA ARG A 165 -18.31 -16.19 -9.95
C ARG A 165 -19.47 -15.59 -10.74
N LYS A 166 -19.28 -14.39 -11.29
CA LYS A 166 -20.35 -13.66 -12.02
C LYS A 166 -20.33 -13.93 -13.50
N PHE A 167 -19.11 -13.95 -14.09
CA PHE A 167 -18.93 -14.12 -15.53
C PHE A 167 -18.55 -15.56 -15.91
N GLU A 168 -18.26 -16.41 -14.90
CA GLU A 168 -17.93 -17.82 -15.11
C GLU A 168 -16.74 -18.02 -16.08
N ILE A 169 -15.79 -17.06 -16.06
CA ILE A 169 -14.61 -17.07 -16.92
C ILE A 169 -13.48 -17.86 -16.22
N GLU A 170 -12.96 -18.87 -16.91
CA GLU A 170 -11.68 -19.52 -16.58
C GLU A 170 -10.54 -18.72 -17.19
N PHE A 171 -9.55 -18.31 -16.41
CA PHE A 171 -8.41 -17.53 -16.87
C PHE A 171 -7.14 -17.90 -16.13
N GLN A 172 -5.99 -17.46 -16.62
CA GLN A 172 -4.67 -17.71 -16.03
C GLN A 172 -4.17 -16.45 -15.34
N PRO A 173 -4.34 -16.30 -13.99
CA PRO A 173 -3.86 -15.11 -13.29
C PRO A 173 -2.34 -15.12 -13.17
N GLN A 174 -1.71 -13.95 -13.44
CA GLN A 174 -0.31 -13.70 -13.19
C GLN A 174 -0.16 -12.44 -12.32
N PHE A 175 0.75 -12.50 -11.34
CA PHE A 175 1.02 -11.37 -10.46
C PHE A 175 2.38 -10.78 -10.80
N VAL A 176 2.40 -9.46 -11.13
CA VAL A 176 3.55 -8.78 -11.73
C VAL A 176 4.00 -7.56 -10.93
N GLU A 177 3.67 -7.55 -9.64
CA GLU A 177 4.11 -6.63 -8.57
C GLU A 177 3.57 -5.20 -8.68
N THR A 178 3.57 -4.57 -9.86
CA THR A 178 3.16 -3.17 -10.02
C THR A 178 2.05 -2.99 -11.04
N HIS A 179 1.23 -1.94 -10.88
CA HIS A 179 0.23 -1.56 -11.87
C HIS A 179 0.86 -1.20 -13.22
N GLU A 180 2.03 -0.56 -13.20
CA GLU A 180 2.75 -0.20 -14.42
C GLU A 180 3.17 -1.45 -15.21
N SER A 181 3.71 -2.47 -14.53
CA SER A 181 4.04 -3.75 -15.16
C SER A 181 2.83 -4.45 -15.77
N VAL A 182 1.66 -4.38 -15.11
CA VAL A 182 0.39 -4.88 -15.68
C VAL A 182 0.09 -4.17 -16.99
N TYR A 183 0.11 -2.85 -17.00
CA TYR A 183 -0.23 -2.06 -18.19
C TYR A 183 0.74 -2.30 -19.34
N LEU A 184 2.04 -2.36 -19.06
CA LEU A 184 3.07 -2.67 -20.06
C LEU A 184 2.91 -4.08 -20.66
N ASN A 185 2.56 -5.07 -19.84
CA ASN A 185 2.32 -6.42 -20.32
C ASN A 185 1.08 -6.51 -21.24
N VAL A 186 0.02 -5.78 -20.91
CA VAL A 186 -1.18 -5.69 -21.77
C VAL A 186 -0.84 -5.00 -23.10
N ILE A 187 -0.14 -3.87 -23.06
CA ILE A 187 0.27 -3.11 -24.26
C ILE A 187 1.17 -3.94 -25.18
N SER A 188 2.06 -4.76 -24.59
CA SER A 188 3.00 -5.60 -25.35
C SER A 188 2.40 -6.93 -25.82
N GLY A 189 1.13 -7.23 -25.47
CA GLY A 189 0.46 -8.48 -25.83
C GLY A 189 0.94 -9.71 -25.03
N LYS A 190 1.69 -9.51 -23.94
CA LYS A 190 2.06 -10.60 -23.02
C LYS A 190 0.89 -11.09 -22.19
N ALA A 191 -0.08 -10.22 -21.91
CA ALA A 191 -1.34 -10.52 -21.27
C ALA A 191 -2.50 -10.02 -22.11
N ALA A 192 -3.60 -10.76 -22.16
CA ALA A 192 -4.80 -10.39 -22.90
C ALA A 192 -5.50 -9.20 -22.24
N ALA A 193 -5.49 -9.17 -20.90
CA ALA A 193 -6.04 -8.08 -20.10
C ALA A 193 -5.24 -7.89 -18.81
N GLY A 194 -5.51 -6.78 -18.12
CA GLY A 194 -4.86 -6.49 -16.85
C GLY A 194 -5.77 -5.79 -15.86
N GLY A 195 -5.64 -6.17 -14.58
CA GLY A 195 -6.38 -5.55 -13.49
C GLY A 195 -5.69 -4.30 -12.97
N GLY A 196 -6.46 -3.25 -12.72
CA GLY A 196 -5.98 -1.97 -12.19
C GLY A 196 -7.05 -1.25 -11.38
N VAL A 197 -6.76 0.01 -11.05
CA VAL A 197 -7.74 0.97 -10.53
C VAL A 197 -7.63 2.26 -11.33
N GLY A 198 -8.75 2.99 -11.49
CA GLY A 198 -8.81 4.17 -12.36
C GLY A 198 -7.67 5.16 -12.11
N ARG A 199 -7.36 5.44 -10.83
CA ARG A 199 -6.28 6.37 -10.46
C ARG A 199 -4.89 5.92 -10.95
N THR A 200 -4.57 4.63 -10.86
CA THR A 200 -3.27 4.14 -11.31
C THR A 200 -3.13 4.19 -12.83
N LEU A 201 -4.21 4.06 -13.56
CA LEU A 201 -4.25 4.26 -15.01
C LEU A 201 -4.13 5.76 -15.36
N GLU A 202 -4.90 6.62 -14.69
CA GLU A 202 -4.86 8.09 -14.88
C GLU A 202 -3.47 8.69 -14.62
N ALA A 203 -2.70 8.08 -13.72
CA ALA A 203 -1.34 8.52 -13.38
C ALA A 203 -0.26 8.08 -14.38
N GLN A 204 -0.60 7.22 -15.36
CA GLN A 204 0.34 6.84 -16.41
C GLN A 204 0.54 7.97 -17.41
N ILE A 205 1.66 7.94 -18.14
CA ILE A 205 1.93 8.86 -19.23
C ILE A 205 0.85 8.74 -20.33
N PRO A 206 0.55 9.83 -21.07
CA PRO A 206 -0.48 9.81 -22.11
C PRO A 206 -0.33 8.68 -23.10
N GLU A 207 0.89 8.42 -23.56
CA GLU A 207 1.23 7.40 -24.56
C GLU A 207 0.85 5.97 -24.10
N MET A 208 0.92 5.71 -22.80
CA MET A 208 0.48 4.42 -22.23
C MET A 208 -1.04 4.37 -22.11
N ARG A 209 -1.66 5.45 -21.63
CA ARG A 209 -3.12 5.51 -21.45
C ARG A 209 -3.87 5.34 -22.75
N GLU A 210 -3.40 5.98 -23.83
CA GLU A 210 -4.03 5.94 -25.16
C GLU A 210 -3.99 4.55 -25.80
N ARG A 211 -3.06 3.68 -25.34
CA ARG A 211 -2.95 2.30 -25.81
C ARG A 211 -3.78 1.30 -25.03
N LEU A 212 -4.52 1.76 -24.02
CA LEU A 212 -5.35 0.92 -23.17
C LEU A 212 -6.81 1.37 -23.23
N ARG A 213 -7.71 0.42 -23.24
CA ARG A 213 -9.14 0.66 -23.03
C ARG A 213 -9.63 -0.08 -21.79
N VAL A 214 -10.51 0.54 -21.03
CA VAL A 214 -11.23 -0.12 -19.94
C VAL A 214 -12.35 -0.93 -20.54
N ILE A 215 -12.35 -2.25 -20.29
CA ILE A 215 -13.39 -3.18 -20.76
C ILE A 215 -14.41 -3.52 -19.67
N TYR A 216 -14.04 -3.32 -18.40
CA TYR A 216 -14.94 -3.53 -17.27
C TYR A 216 -14.55 -2.69 -16.06
N GLU A 217 -15.55 -2.26 -15.27
CA GLU A 217 -15.39 -1.67 -13.94
C GLU A 217 -16.15 -2.48 -12.90
N THR A 218 -15.54 -2.72 -11.73
CA THR A 218 -16.23 -3.36 -10.61
C THR A 218 -17.29 -2.44 -10.00
N PRO A 219 -18.30 -2.99 -9.31
CA PRO A 219 -19.10 -2.17 -8.40
C PRO A 219 -18.21 -1.41 -7.42
N GLY A 220 -18.63 -0.18 -7.06
CA GLY A 220 -17.88 0.66 -6.14
C GLY A 220 -18.02 0.17 -4.70
N VAL A 221 -16.93 0.22 -3.96
CA VAL A 221 -16.87 -0.08 -2.51
C VAL A 221 -16.31 1.12 -1.77
N ALA A 222 -16.40 1.11 -0.41
CA ALA A 222 -15.76 2.13 0.41
C ALA A 222 -14.26 2.22 0.08
N PRO A 223 -13.70 3.45 0.01
CA PRO A 223 -12.30 3.62 -0.37
C PRO A 223 -11.35 3.27 0.79
N HIS A 224 -10.06 3.41 0.54
CA HIS A 224 -9.00 3.17 1.51
C HIS A 224 -9.23 3.96 2.80
N PRO A 225 -9.30 3.30 3.98
CA PRO A 225 -9.28 4.00 5.24
C PRO A 225 -7.86 4.37 5.66
N ILE A 226 -7.77 5.40 6.51
CA ILE A 226 -6.76 5.45 7.56
C ILE A 226 -7.36 4.74 8.76
N ALA A 227 -6.67 3.75 9.28
CA ALA A 227 -7.05 3.01 10.49
C ALA A 227 -5.95 3.15 11.54
N TYR A 228 -6.28 2.85 12.80
CA TYR A 228 -5.33 2.84 13.91
C TYR A 228 -5.40 1.54 14.68
N HIS A 229 -4.28 1.13 15.26
CA HIS A 229 -4.21 -0.02 16.15
C HIS A 229 -4.73 0.35 17.55
N PRO A 230 -5.50 -0.49 18.26
CA PRO A 230 -6.10 -0.18 19.57
C PRO A 230 -5.10 0.23 20.67
N ARG A 231 -3.80 -0.07 20.50
CA ARG A 231 -2.75 0.36 21.44
C ARG A 231 -2.49 1.86 21.42
N VAL A 232 -2.90 2.57 20.36
CA VAL A 232 -2.68 4.02 20.24
C VAL A 232 -3.57 4.74 21.24
N PRO A 233 -3.01 5.64 22.09
CA PRO A 233 -3.82 6.39 23.05
C PRO A 233 -4.93 7.20 22.38
N ALA A 234 -6.11 7.20 22.96
CA ALA A 234 -7.29 7.89 22.40
C ALA A 234 -7.04 9.38 22.11
N GLU A 235 -6.25 10.05 22.96
CA GLU A 235 -5.86 11.45 22.76
C GLU A 235 -5.05 11.65 21.48
N VAL A 236 -4.14 10.72 21.16
CA VAL A 236 -3.33 10.76 19.94
C VAL A 236 -4.20 10.53 18.70
N VAL A 237 -5.10 9.55 18.78
CA VAL A 237 -6.06 9.26 17.69
C VAL A 237 -6.91 10.50 17.40
N GLU A 238 -7.41 11.16 18.45
CA GLU A 238 -8.26 12.35 18.31
C GLU A 238 -7.49 13.51 17.66
N LYS A 239 -6.28 13.80 18.13
CA LYS A 239 -5.43 14.86 17.55
C LYS A 239 -5.17 14.64 16.07
N VAL A 240 -4.83 13.41 15.66
CA VAL A 240 -4.58 13.07 14.26
C VAL A 240 -5.87 13.22 13.44
N ARG A 241 -7.00 12.74 13.96
CA ARG A 241 -8.30 12.84 13.31
C ARG A 241 -8.71 14.30 13.06
N GLU A 242 -8.69 15.12 14.11
CA GLU A 242 -9.07 16.53 14.03
C GLU A 242 -8.17 17.30 13.08
N ALA A 243 -6.84 17.11 13.17
CA ALA A 243 -5.89 17.76 12.28
C ALA A 243 -6.15 17.45 10.80
N MET A 244 -6.42 16.18 10.46
CA MET A 244 -6.75 15.81 9.08
C MET A 244 -8.07 16.42 8.59
N LEU A 245 -9.09 16.47 9.44
CA LEU A 245 -10.37 17.10 9.11
C LEU A 245 -10.23 18.63 8.95
N GLU A 246 -9.42 19.29 9.78
CA GLU A 246 -9.10 20.72 9.63
C GLU A 246 -8.29 21.01 8.37
N MET A 247 -7.29 20.18 8.05
CA MET A 247 -6.50 20.32 6.82
C MET A 247 -7.38 20.29 5.58
N ALA A 248 -8.44 19.49 5.58
CA ALA A 248 -9.40 19.46 4.48
C ALA A 248 -10.16 20.78 4.26
N GLN A 249 -10.12 21.71 5.20
CA GLN A 249 -10.77 23.02 5.10
C GLN A 249 -9.85 24.10 4.51
N THR A 250 -8.57 23.80 4.30
CA THR A 250 -7.57 24.73 3.78
C THR A 250 -7.08 24.29 2.39
N GLU A 251 -6.71 25.24 1.52
CA GLU A 251 -6.18 24.94 0.19
C GLU A 251 -4.88 24.12 0.27
N GLU A 252 -3.96 24.50 1.16
CA GLU A 252 -2.71 23.77 1.40
C GLU A 252 -2.97 22.32 1.86
N GLY A 253 -3.83 22.15 2.86
CA GLY A 253 -4.17 20.83 3.38
C GLY A 253 -4.90 19.96 2.36
N GLN A 254 -5.81 20.53 1.56
CA GLN A 254 -6.45 19.82 0.45
C GLN A 254 -5.44 19.34 -0.59
N LYS A 255 -4.42 20.14 -0.91
CA LYS A 255 -3.34 19.75 -1.80
C LYS A 255 -2.59 18.53 -1.28
N LEU A 256 -2.21 18.52 0.01
CA LEU A 256 -1.55 17.38 0.65
C LEU A 256 -2.44 16.13 0.66
N LEU A 257 -3.68 16.27 1.09
CA LEU A 257 -4.65 15.17 1.18
C LEU A 257 -5.02 14.59 -0.20
N SER A 258 -4.99 15.40 -1.26
CA SER A 258 -5.23 14.90 -2.63
C SER A 258 -4.15 13.93 -3.10
N GLY A 259 -2.93 14.03 -2.56
CA GLY A 259 -1.84 13.08 -2.78
C GLY A 259 -2.21 11.66 -2.35
N ILE A 260 -2.94 11.49 -1.26
CA ILE A 260 -3.38 10.21 -0.69
C ILE A 260 -4.86 9.87 -0.98
N PRO A 261 -5.43 10.18 -2.12
CA PRO A 261 -6.85 10.27 -2.53
C PRO A 261 -7.85 10.46 -1.38
N MET A 262 -7.60 11.42 -0.51
CA MET A 262 -8.48 11.77 0.62
C MET A 262 -8.94 13.23 0.50
N THR A 263 -9.61 13.54 -0.58
CA THR A 263 -10.02 14.92 -0.93
C THR A 263 -11.22 15.43 -0.15
N LYS A 264 -12.02 14.53 0.39
CA LYS A 264 -13.15 14.83 1.28
C LYS A 264 -13.14 13.87 2.47
N PRO A 265 -12.16 14.01 3.42
CA PRO A 265 -12.10 13.13 4.58
C PRO A 265 -13.34 13.26 5.45
N GLY A 266 -13.74 12.16 6.01
CA GLY A 266 -14.81 12.07 7.00
C GLY A 266 -14.62 10.83 7.85
N LEU A 267 -15.35 10.71 8.96
CA LEU A 267 -15.26 9.60 9.89
C LEU A 267 -15.56 8.29 9.17
N ALA A 268 -14.70 7.29 9.37
CA ALA A 268 -14.95 5.94 8.88
C ALA A 268 -15.55 5.08 9.99
N ASP A 269 -16.46 4.20 9.61
CA ASP A 269 -17.06 3.20 10.48
C ASP A 269 -16.78 1.79 9.94
N ALA A 270 -16.68 0.80 10.83
CA ALA A 270 -16.51 -0.60 10.44
C ALA A 270 -17.66 -1.08 9.52
N ALA A 271 -18.87 -0.57 9.72
CA ALA A 271 -20.02 -0.86 8.89
C ALA A 271 -19.84 -0.41 7.42
N ASP A 272 -19.00 0.58 7.14
CA ASP A 272 -18.66 1.00 5.76
C ASP A 272 -18.02 -0.14 4.97
N TYR A 273 -17.36 -1.09 5.66
CA TYR A 273 -16.61 -2.21 5.08
C TYR A 273 -17.34 -3.55 5.18
N GLN A 274 -18.51 -3.59 5.85
CA GLN A 274 -19.35 -4.79 5.91
C GLN A 274 -19.67 -5.38 4.52
N PRO A 275 -19.98 -4.59 3.48
CA PRO A 275 -20.24 -5.12 2.14
C PRO A 275 -19.07 -5.95 1.57
N LEU A 276 -17.82 -5.70 2.01
CA LEU A 276 -16.66 -6.48 1.57
C LEU A 276 -16.60 -7.86 2.23
N ILE A 277 -17.04 -7.95 3.48
CA ILE A 277 -17.18 -9.23 4.20
C ILE A 277 -18.25 -10.08 3.50
N ASP A 278 -19.36 -9.45 3.11
CA ASP A 278 -20.48 -10.11 2.43
C ASP A 278 -20.10 -10.67 1.04
N LEU A 279 -19.03 -10.13 0.41
CA LEU A 279 -18.48 -10.65 -0.85
C LEU A 279 -17.77 -12.00 -0.70
N GLN A 280 -17.43 -12.43 0.52
CA GLN A 280 -16.77 -13.73 0.81
C GLN A 280 -15.53 -13.94 -0.09
N LEU A 281 -14.58 -13.00 -0.02
CA LEU A 281 -13.40 -13.01 -0.90
C LEU A 281 -12.27 -13.93 -0.41
N GLU A 282 -12.46 -14.66 0.68
CA GLU A 282 -11.44 -15.48 1.37
C GLU A 282 -10.80 -16.52 0.44
N GLU A 283 -11.57 -17.13 -0.47
CA GLU A 283 -11.06 -18.14 -1.40
C GLU A 283 -10.08 -17.55 -2.44
N PHE A 284 -10.18 -16.24 -2.71
CA PHE A 284 -9.29 -15.51 -3.61
C PHE A 284 -8.14 -14.82 -2.87
N TYR A 285 -8.24 -14.68 -1.55
CA TYR A 285 -7.22 -14.05 -0.72
C TYR A 285 -6.04 -15.01 -0.50
N GLN A 286 -4.83 -14.49 -0.64
CA GLN A 286 -3.61 -15.24 -0.34
C GLN A 286 -3.00 -14.67 0.93
N ALA A 287 -2.96 -15.47 1.99
CA ALA A 287 -2.33 -15.04 3.26
C ALA A 287 -0.87 -14.64 3.02
N PRO A 288 -0.36 -13.57 3.65
CA PRO A 288 1.04 -13.19 3.56
C PRO A 288 1.93 -14.33 4.07
N GLN A 289 3.05 -14.58 3.38
CA GLN A 289 4.03 -15.61 3.72
C GLN A 289 5.18 -15.04 4.53
#